data_980af362abe6990b3903de3a8e3b490a
#
_entry.id   980af362abe6990b3903de3a8e3b490a
#
_cell.length_a   1.000
_cell.length_b   1.000
_cell.length_c   1.000
_cell.angle_alpha   90.00
_cell.angle_beta   90.00
_cell.angle_gamma   90.00
#
_symmetry.space_group_name_H-M   'P 1'
#
loop_
_entity.id
_entity.type
_entity.pdbx_description
1 polymer ?
#
loop_
_entity_poly.entity_id
_entity_poly.type
_entity_poly.pdbx_seq_one_letter_code
_entity_poly.pdbx_strand_id
1 'polypeptide(L)'
;MLIATWNVNGVRARQQRLSEWLAERKPDVVCLQELKVTDEEFAHDVLETSGYKAATHGQASWNGVAVLAKTQPEIVVRGLPGAAKDAGSRFISVKTNGIEIASVYVPNGKTVSNPDYKLKLAWLEVLAKHVESRDDRDAPFVMGGDFNVCPTDLDSWMGARGKGTIFHTDEERALIARIRDSGLVDLYRTKYPTEAGFSFWDYRAGAFHRKLGMRIDMLLCTPAVANRLRDVWVDRDFRKKSKTSGALPSDHAPLMADLV
;
A
#
# COMPACT_ATOMS: atom_id res chain seq x y z
N MET A 1 18.69 0.00 0.65
CA MET A 1 17.64 -1.01 0.44
C MET A 1 16.40 -0.30 -0.09
N LEU A 2 15.89 -0.75 -1.24
CA LEU A 2 14.75 -0.11 -1.92
C LEU A 2 13.45 -0.87 -1.59
N ILE A 3 12.53 -0.23 -0.89
CA ILE A 3 11.20 -0.76 -0.52
C ILE A 3 10.12 -0.01 -1.31
N ALA A 4 9.08 -0.72 -1.72
CA ALA A 4 7.95 -0.12 -2.41
C ALA A 4 6.60 -0.66 -1.93
N THR A 5 5.54 0.13 -2.15
CA THR A 5 4.16 -0.34 -2.10
C THR A 5 3.42 0.03 -3.38
N TRP A 6 2.58 -0.87 -3.88
CA TRP A 6 1.81 -0.64 -5.10
C TRP A 6 0.50 -1.43 -5.12
N ASN A 7 -0.61 -0.73 -5.13
CA ASN A 7 -1.89 -1.33 -5.50
C ASN A 7 -1.89 -1.56 -7.03
N VAL A 8 -1.90 -2.82 -7.45
CA VAL A 8 -1.80 -3.20 -8.87
C VAL A 8 -3.16 -3.30 -9.56
N ASN A 9 -4.26 -3.19 -8.82
CA ASN A 9 -5.63 -3.26 -9.35
C ASN A 9 -5.84 -4.47 -10.28
N GLY A 10 -5.49 -5.67 -9.81
CA GLY A 10 -5.56 -6.94 -10.51
C GLY A 10 -4.23 -7.32 -11.17
N VAL A 11 -3.50 -8.23 -10.51
CA VAL A 11 -2.14 -8.62 -10.90
C VAL A 11 -2.10 -9.24 -12.31
N ARG A 12 -3.09 -10.06 -12.70
CA ARG A 12 -3.15 -10.64 -14.05
C ARG A 12 -3.19 -9.58 -15.13
N ALA A 13 -4.05 -8.56 -14.96
CA ALA A 13 -4.21 -7.50 -15.94
C ALA A 13 -3.00 -6.54 -16.00
N ARG A 14 -2.15 -6.54 -14.97
CA ARG A 14 -0.96 -5.68 -14.84
C ARG A 14 0.34 -6.47 -14.78
N GLN A 15 0.30 -7.78 -15.02
CA GLN A 15 1.47 -8.65 -14.93
C GLN A 15 2.65 -8.13 -15.75
N GLN A 16 2.42 -7.79 -17.01
CA GLN A 16 3.46 -7.24 -17.87
C GLN A 16 3.99 -5.91 -17.35
N ARG A 17 3.10 -5.01 -16.88
CA ARG A 17 3.52 -3.70 -16.32
C ARG A 17 4.29 -3.86 -15.02
N LEU A 18 3.90 -4.80 -14.17
CA LEU A 18 4.63 -5.16 -12.95
C LEU A 18 6.01 -5.72 -13.28
N SER A 19 6.12 -6.66 -14.24
CA SER A 19 7.40 -7.23 -14.66
C SER A 19 8.36 -6.17 -15.23
N GLU A 20 7.86 -5.25 -16.06
CA GLU A 20 8.65 -4.12 -16.57
C GLU A 20 9.18 -3.25 -15.42
N TRP A 21 8.33 -2.93 -14.44
CA TRP A 21 8.72 -2.11 -13.30
C TRP A 21 9.75 -2.80 -12.41
N LEU A 22 9.56 -4.09 -12.11
CA LEU A 22 10.51 -4.88 -11.34
C LEU A 22 11.89 -4.95 -12.03
N ALA A 23 11.92 -5.14 -13.35
CA ALA A 23 13.15 -5.19 -14.13
C ALA A 23 13.88 -3.83 -14.18
N GLU A 24 13.12 -2.71 -14.24
CA GLU A 24 13.67 -1.36 -14.36
C GLU A 24 14.10 -0.79 -13.01
N ARG A 25 13.27 -0.90 -11.98
CA ARG A 25 13.49 -0.30 -10.66
C ARG A 25 14.22 -1.20 -9.68
N LYS A 26 14.10 -2.51 -9.83
CA LYS A 26 14.79 -3.55 -9.04
C LYS A 26 14.63 -3.36 -7.52
N PRO A 27 13.43 -3.11 -6.99
CA PRO A 27 13.24 -2.95 -5.56
C PRO A 27 13.68 -4.20 -4.81
N ASP A 28 14.12 -4.05 -3.56
CA ASP A 28 14.49 -5.20 -2.73
C ASP A 28 13.24 -5.86 -2.12
N VAL A 29 12.22 -5.04 -1.77
CA VAL A 29 10.95 -5.50 -1.20
C VAL A 29 9.78 -4.71 -1.79
N VAL A 30 8.66 -5.38 -2.09
CA VAL A 30 7.43 -4.76 -2.61
C VAL A 30 6.21 -5.27 -1.88
N CYS A 31 5.41 -4.37 -1.34
CA CYS A 31 4.06 -4.63 -0.86
C CYS A 31 3.07 -4.45 -2.01
N LEU A 32 2.32 -5.49 -2.37
CA LEU A 32 1.28 -5.43 -3.40
C LEU A 32 -0.11 -5.50 -2.79
N GLN A 33 -1.07 -4.77 -3.39
CA GLN A 33 -2.48 -4.79 -3.01
C GLN A 33 -3.35 -5.02 -4.24
N GLU A 34 -4.57 -5.48 -4.01
CA GLU A 34 -5.56 -5.84 -5.04
C GLU A 34 -5.04 -6.85 -6.06
N LEU A 35 -4.55 -7.99 -5.58
CA LEU A 35 -4.09 -9.08 -6.46
C LEU A 35 -5.24 -9.62 -7.32
N LYS A 36 -6.45 -9.76 -6.73
CA LYS A 36 -7.69 -10.27 -7.36
C LYS A 36 -7.54 -11.69 -7.94
N VAL A 37 -6.65 -12.47 -7.36
CA VAL A 37 -6.39 -13.89 -7.66
C VAL A 37 -6.21 -14.66 -6.36
N THR A 38 -6.45 -15.97 -6.37
CA THR A 38 -6.10 -16.84 -5.24
C THR A 38 -4.59 -17.04 -5.14
N ASP A 39 -4.11 -17.67 -4.06
CA ASP A 39 -2.69 -17.97 -3.89
C ASP A 39 -2.19 -18.92 -5.00
N GLU A 40 -3.01 -19.90 -5.40
CA GLU A 40 -2.71 -20.87 -6.45
C GLU A 40 -2.68 -20.25 -7.85
N GLU A 41 -3.46 -19.19 -8.06
CA GLU A 41 -3.56 -18.48 -9.34
C GLU A 41 -2.50 -17.38 -9.48
N PHE A 42 -1.76 -17.09 -8.41
CA PHE A 42 -0.71 -16.09 -8.45
C PHE A 42 0.50 -16.62 -9.21
N ALA A 43 0.98 -15.87 -10.19
CA ALA A 43 2.04 -16.30 -11.11
C ALA A 43 3.43 -16.25 -10.45
N HIS A 44 3.70 -17.14 -9.51
CA HIS A 44 4.97 -17.24 -8.79
C HIS A 44 6.14 -17.46 -9.74
N ASP A 45 6.00 -18.32 -10.75
CA ASP A 45 7.00 -18.65 -11.76
C ASP A 45 7.47 -17.42 -12.55
N VAL A 46 6.56 -16.56 -12.94
CA VAL A 46 6.88 -15.30 -13.66
C VAL A 46 7.73 -14.37 -12.79
N LEU A 47 7.43 -14.30 -11.49
CA LEU A 47 8.21 -13.47 -10.56
C LEU A 47 9.57 -14.09 -10.26
N GLU A 48 9.67 -15.42 -10.17
CA GLU A 48 10.93 -16.13 -9.96
C GLU A 48 11.91 -15.92 -11.13
N THR A 49 11.41 -15.87 -12.36
CA THR A 49 12.27 -15.53 -13.53
C THR A 49 12.79 -14.10 -13.46
N SER A 50 12.08 -13.21 -12.73
CA SER A 50 12.52 -11.84 -12.46
C SER A 50 13.38 -11.71 -11.19
N GLY A 51 13.70 -12.83 -10.52
CA GLY A 51 14.52 -12.88 -9.31
C GLY A 51 13.78 -12.54 -8.02
N TYR A 52 12.43 -12.66 -7.99
CA TYR A 52 11.61 -12.40 -6.81
C TYR A 52 10.92 -13.67 -6.31
N LYS A 53 10.82 -13.76 -4.98
CA LYS A 53 9.98 -14.71 -4.25
C LYS A 53 8.78 -13.94 -3.68
N ALA A 54 7.65 -14.61 -3.52
CA ALA A 54 6.44 -13.99 -3.02
C ALA A 54 5.86 -14.75 -1.82
N ALA A 55 5.39 -13.99 -0.83
CA ALA A 55 4.43 -14.46 0.16
C ALA A 55 3.09 -13.79 -0.13
N THR A 56 2.03 -14.58 -0.29
CA THR A 56 0.72 -14.12 -0.73
C THR A 56 -0.37 -14.41 0.29
N HIS A 57 -1.39 -13.60 0.28
CA HIS A 57 -2.70 -13.84 0.87
C HIS A 57 -3.73 -13.42 -0.17
N GLY A 58 -4.00 -14.34 -1.09
CA GLY A 58 -4.82 -14.13 -2.27
C GLY A 58 -6.31 -14.27 -2.00
N GLN A 59 -7.11 -13.72 -2.90
CA GLN A 59 -8.56 -13.89 -2.93
C GLN A 59 -9.05 -13.69 -4.37
N ALA A 60 -9.89 -14.61 -4.84
CA ALA A 60 -10.46 -14.52 -6.18
C ALA A 60 -11.31 -13.25 -6.36
N SER A 61 -11.17 -12.59 -7.50
CA SER A 61 -11.96 -11.43 -7.95
C SER A 61 -11.77 -10.13 -7.16
N TRP A 62 -11.49 -10.18 -5.89
CA TRP A 62 -11.38 -9.02 -4.98
C TRP A 62 -10.20 -9.15 -4.05
N ASN A 63 -9.72 -8.00 -3.51
CA ASN A 63 -8.69 -7.95 -2.48
C ASN A 63 -7.38 -8.65 -2.91
N GLY A 64 -6.73 -9.31 -1.96
CA GLY A 64 -5.45 -9.99 -2.12
C GLY A 64 -4.28 -9.06 -1.90
N VAL A 65 -3.36 -9.47 -1.04
CA VAL A 65 -2.11 -8.76 -0.73
C VAL A 65 -0.93 -9.70 -0.85
N ALA A 66 0.24 -9.17 -1.19
CA ALA A 66 1.49 -9.91 -1.23
C ALA A 66 2.68 -9.08 -0.76
N VAL A 67 3.73 -9.76 -0.36
CA VAL A 67 5.07 -9.18 -0.24
C VAL A 67 6.00 -9.93 -1.16
N LEU A 68 6.64 -9.20 -2.08
CA LEU A 68 7.71 -9.70 -2.94
C LEU A 68 9.06 -9.33 -2.32
N ALA A 69 10.03 -10.24 -2.37
CA ALA A 69 11.42 -9.96 -2.02
C ALA A 69 12.38 -10.80 -2.86
N LYS A 70 13.66 -10.39 -2.91
CA LYS A 70 14.71 -11.16 -3.58
C LYS A 70 15.07 -12.45 -2.86
N THR A 71 14.83 -12.50 -1.55
CA THR A 71 14.94 -13.72 -0.72
C THR A 71 13.53 -14.20 -0.37
N GLN A 72 13.38 -15.50 -0.02
CA GLN A 72 12.07 -16.03 0.37
C GLN A 72 11.53 -15.28 1.61
N PRO A 73 10.37 -14.57 1.53
CA PRO A 73 9.76 -13.95 2.70
C PRO A 73 9.21 -15.02 3.64
N GLU A 74 9.53 -14.90 4.92
CA GLU A 74 8.99 -15.78 5.96
C GLU A 74 7.67 -15.20 6.50
N ILE A 75 6.56 -15.90 6.33
CA ILE A 75 5.25 -15.42 6.78
C ILE A 75 5.19 -15.41 8.30
N VAL A 76 4.89 -14.24 8.88
CA VAL A 76 4.64 -14.03 10.32
C VAL A 76 3.14 -14.12 10.58
N VAL A 77 2.33 -13.37 9.81
CA VAL A 77 0.88 -13.33 9.96
C VAL A 77 0.21 -13.28 8.59
N ARG A 78 -0.81 -14.11 8.40
CA ARG A 78 -1.69 -14.10 7.23
C ARG A 78 -3.11 -13.74 7.67
N GLY A 79 -3.64 -12.63 7.17
CA GLY A 79 -4.86 -12.00 7.67
C GLY A 79 -4.62 -11.10 8.89
N LEU A 80 -5.43 -10.07 9.06
CA LEU A 80 -5.31 -9.15 10.19
C LEU A 80 -5.87 -9.79 11.47
N PRO A 81 -5.05 -10.01 12.52
CA PRO A 81 -5.53 -10.57 13.79
C PRO A 81 -6.66 -9.72 14.38
N GLY A 82 -7.75 -10.37 14.78
CA GLY A 82 -8.93 -9.72 15.34
C GLY A 82 -9.90 -9.14 14.31
N ALA A 83 -9.60 -9.18 13.02
CA ALA A 83 -10.56 -8.80 11.98
C ALA A 83 -11.67 -9.82 11.85
N ALA A 84 -12.84 -9.40 11.34
CA ALA A 84 -13.94 -10.27 11.03
C ALA A 84 -13.52 -11.36 10.02
N LYS A 85 -14.09 -12.56 10.13
CA LYS A 85 -13.73 -13.71 9.26
C LYS A 85 -13.96 -13.43 7.76
N ASP A 86 -14.91 -12.59 7.45
CA ASP A 86 -15.28 -12.15 6.10
C ASP A 86 -14.63 -10.83 5.66
N ALA A 87 -13.68 -10.33 6.44
CA ALA A 87 -12.96 -9.09 6.11
C ALA A 87 -12.15 -9.17 4.80
N GLY A 88 -11.90 -10.39 4.30
CA GLY A 88 -11.15 -10.65 3.08
C GLY A 88 -9.63 -10.58 3.25
N SER A 89 -8.92 -10.96 2.20
CA SER A 89 -7.46 -11.04 2.15
C SER A 89 -6.83 -9.64 2.00
N ARG A 90 -6.60 -8.95 3.13
CA ARG A 90 -6.22 -7.52 3.17
C ARG A 90 -4.97 -7.22 3.97
N PHE A 91 -4.38 -8.24 4.60
CA PHE A 91 -3.19 -8.08 5.44
C PHE A 91 -2.30 -9.32 5.36
N ILE A 92 -1.00 -9.11 5.18
CA ILE A 92 0.02 -10.15 5.37
C ILE A 92 1.26 -9.48 5.96
N SER A 93 1.88 -10.08 6.96
CA SER A 93 3.21 -9.67 7.41
C SER A 93 4.23 -10.78 7.25
N VAL A 94 5.44 -10.41 6.91
CA VAL A 94 6.57 -11.32 6.65
C VAL A 94 7.85 -10.77 7.28
N LYS A 95 8.80 -11.67 7.56
CA LYS A 95 10.19 -11.28 7.84
C LYS A 95 11.04 -11.46 6.59
N THR A 96 11.79 -10.44 6.22
CA THR A 96 12.76 -10.47 5.13
C THR A 96 13.83 -9.39 5.36
N ASN A 97 15.10 -9.67 5.00
CA ASN A 97 16.21 -8.73 5.14
C ASN A 97 16.35 -8.11 6.55
N GLY A 98 16.00 -8.85 7.60
CA GLY A 98 16.07 -8.38 9.00
C GLY A 98 14.99 -7.38 9.41
N ILE A 99 13.95 -7.20 8.58
CA ILE A 99 12.83 -6.29 8.83
C ILE A 99 11.51 -7.08 8.76
N GLU A 100 10.56 -6.77 9.63
CA GLU A 100 9.18 -7.21 9.44
C GLU A 100 8.47 -6.23 8.49
N ILE A 101 7.87 -6.78 7.43
CA ILE A 101 7.18 -6.01 6.38
C ILE A 101 5.72 -6.46 6.34
N ALA A 102 4.79 -5.53 6.49
CA ALA A 102 3.36 -5.77 6.32
C ALA A 102 2.82 -5.13 5.05
N SER A 103 2.09 -5.90 4.23
CA SER A 103 1.31 -5.37 3.11
C SER A 103 -0.16 -5.25 3.53
N VAL A 104 -0.73 -4.06 3.35
CA VAL A 104 -2.04 -3.66 3.86
C VAL A 104 -2.94 -3.14 2.73
N TYR A 105 -4.19 -3.60 2.72
CA TYR A 105 -5.24 -3.08 1.84
C TYR A 105 -6.50 -2.74 2.65
N VAL A 106 -6.65 -1.48 3.05
CA VAL A 106 -7.80 -1.00 3.81
C VAL A 106 -9.06 -1.06 2.93
N PRO A 107 -10.22 -1.50 3.44
CA PRO A 107 -11.47 -1.45 2.68
C PRO A 107 -11.75 -0.06 2.11
N ASN A 108 -12.24 0.01 0.85
CA ASN A 108 -12.52 1.29 0.20
C ASN A 108 -13.65 2.08 0.91
N GLY A 109 -14.73 1.40 1.34
CA GLY A 109 -15.87 2.02 2.01
C GLY A 109 -16.93 2.63 1.09
N LYS A 110 -16.65 2.70 -0.22
CA LYS A 110 -17.54 3.22 -1.29
C LYS A 110 -17.97 4.67 -1.07
N THR A 111 -18.96 4.92 -0.23
CA THR A 111 -19.44 6.25 0.16
C THR A 111 -19.75 6.29 1.66
N VAL A 112 -19.77 7.46 2.27
CA VAL A 112 -20.05 7.63 3.71
C VAL A 112 -21.43 7.07 4.11
N SER A 113 -22.40 7.10 3.21
CA SER A 113 -23.74 6.53 3.42
C SER A 113 -23.83 5.02 3.15
N ASN A 114 -22.79 4.40 2.58
CA ASN A 114 -22.79 2.97 2.28
C ASN A 114 -22.46 2.16 3.55
N PRO A 115 -23.11 1.00 3.79
CA PRO A 115 -22.76 0.11 4.91
C PRO A 115 -21.27 -0.27 4.96
N ASP A 116 -20.59 -0.37 3.82
CA ASP A 116 -19.17 -0.71 3.72
C ASP A 116 -18.27 0.35 4.40
N TYR A 117 -18.75 1.59 4.59
CA TYR A 117 -18.03 2.61 5.33
C TYR A 117 -17.84 2.22 6.81
N LYS A 118 -18.88 1.67 7.44
CA LYS A 118 -18.77 1.18 8.82
C LYS A 118 -17.81 0.00 8.93
N LEU A 119 -17.82 -0.90 7.94
CA LEU A 119 -16.87 -2.01 7.87
C LEU A 119 -15.42 -1.52 7.72
N LYS A 120 -15.20 -0.47 6.93
CA LYS A 120 -13.90 0.18 6.80
C LYS A 120 -13.40 0.75 8.13
N LEU A 121 -14.24 1.51 8.84
CA LEU A 121 -13.86 2.08 10.14
C LEU A 121 -13.56 0.97 11.17
N ALA A 122 -14.39 -0.07 11.22
CA ALA A 122 -14.15 -1.22 12.10
C ALA A 122 -12.83 -1.93 11.77
N TRP A 123 -12.51 -2.10 10.50
CA TRP A 123 -11.26 -2.70 10.06
C TRP A 123 -10.04 -1.85 10.42
N LEU A 124 -10.12 -0.53 10.23
CA LEU A 124 -9.08 0.42 10.64
C LEU A 124 -8.87 0.42 12.16
N GLU A 125 -9.95 0.30 12.95
CA GLU A 125 -9.87 0.18 14.41
C GLU A 125 -9.11 -1.08 14.83
N VAL A 126 -9.35 -2.22 14.14
CA VAL A 126 -8.62 -3.46 14.40
C VAL A 126 -7.15 -3.30 13.99
N LEU A 127 -6.87 -2.65 12.86
CA LEU A 127 -5.50 -2.38 12.42
C LEU A 127 -4.76 -1.51 13.45
N ALA A 128 -5.40 -0.45 13.97
CA ALA A 128 -4.81 0.40 15.00
C ALA A 128 -4.45 -0.40 16.25
N LYS A 129 -5.39 -1.23 16.75
CA LYS A 129 -5.13 -2.11 17.90
C LYS A 129 -4.00 -3.11 17.65
N HIS A 130 -3.93 -3.67 16.45
CA HIS A 130 -2.86 -4.58 16.08
C HIS A 130 -1.49 -3.89 16.13
N VAL A 131 -1.38 -2.67 15.60
CA VAL A 131 -0.14 -1.89 15.67
C VAL A 131 0.21 -1.50 17.11
N GLU A 132 -0.78 -1.09 17.90
CA GLU A 132 -0.61 -0.76 19.34
C GLU A 132 -0.14 -1.95 20.18
N SER A 133 -0.56 -3.17 19.82
CA SER A 133 -0.24 -4.40 20.54
C SER A 133 1.13 -4.98 20.21
N ARG A 134 1.93 -4.34 19.35
CA ARG A 134 3.29 -4.81 19.04
C ARG A 134 4.17 -4.75 20.29
N ASP A 135 4.74 -5.88 20.66
CA ASP A 135 5.58 -6.01 21.86
C ASP A 135 6.88 -5.22 21.74
N ASP A 136 7.52 -5.26 20.56
CA ASP A 136 8.77 -4.55 20.28
C ASP A 136 8.52 -3.41 19.28
N ARG A 137 8.34 -2.21 19.82
CA ARG A 137 8.11 -0.99 19.03
C ARG A 137 9.39 -0.44 18.40
N ASP A 138 10.55 -0.86 18.89
CA ASP A 138 11.85 -0.44 18.38
C ASP A 138 12.37 -1.36 17.29
N ALA A 139 11.84 -2.59 17.18
CA ALA A 139 12.21 -3.51 16.11
C ALA A 139 11.94 -2.92 14.73
N PRO A 140 12.83 -3.18 13.75
CA PRO A 140 12.61 -2.73 12.38
C PRO A 140 11.31 -3.28 11.79
N PHE A 141 10.36 -2.38 11.48
CA PHE A 141 9.06 -2.70 10.92
C PHE A 141 8.65 -1.68 9.85
N VAL A 142 8.07 -2.17 8.77
CA VAL A 142 7.46 -1.35 7.70
C VAL A 142 6.07 -1.87 7.39
N MET A 143 5.09 -0.99 7.35
CA MET A 143 3.74 -1.26 6.87
C MET A 143 3.51 -0.44 5.60
N GLY A 144 3.51 -1.12 4.46
CA GLY A 144 3.24 -0.52 3.15
C GLY A 144 1.87 -0.92 2.64
N GLY A 145 1.12 0.02 2.06
CA GLY A 145 -0.17 -0.35 1.51
C GLY A 145 -1.02 0.80 1.00
N ASP A 146 -2.17 0.41 0.47
CA ASP A 146 -3.29 1.29 0.15
C ASP A 146 -4.21 1.40 1.38
N PHE A 147 -4.16 2.55 2.02
CA PHE A 147 -4.95 2.83 3.22
C PHE A 147 -6.34 3.38 2.90
N ASN A 148 -6.60 3.73 1.63
CA ASN A 148 -7.87 4.31 1.21
C ASN A 148 -8.31 5.52 2.08
N VAL A 149 -7.35 6.29 2.61
CA VAL A 149 -7.56 7.50 3.41
C VAL A 149 -6.54 8.56 3.00
N CYS A 150 -7.00 9.79 2.83
CA CYS A 150 -6.14 10.98 2.74
C CYS A 150 -5.86 11.49 4.15
N PRO A 151 -4.66 11.30 4.72
CA PRO A 151 -4.36 11.66 6.10
C PRO A 151 -4.60 13.14 6.42
N THR A 152 -4.37 14.01 5.44
CA THR A 152 -4.54 15.46 5.59
C THR A 152 -5.13 16.07 4.29
N ASP A 153 -5.48 17.34 4.33
CA ASP A 153 -5.95 18.07 3.15
C ASP A 153 -4.88 18.15 2.04
N LEU A 154 -3.61 18.14 2.43
CA LEU A 154 -2.48 18.13 1.51
C LEU A 154 -2.37 16.84 0.66
N ASP A 155 -3.00 15.77 1.14
CA ASP A 155 -2.99 14.45 0.50
C ASP A 155 -4.09 14.29 -0.56
N SER A 156 -4.85 15.34 -0.85
CA SER A 156 -5.94 15.31 -1.82
C SER A 156 -5.95 16.57 -2.69
N TRP A 157 -6.23 16.38 -3.98
CA TRP A 157 -6.50 17.50 -4.90
C TRP A 157 -7.72 18.34 -4.46
N MET A 158 -8.60 17.77 -3.66
CA MET A 158 -9.77 18.48 -3.13
C MET A 158 -9.38 19.45 -2.01
N GLY A 159 -8.27 19.17 -1.31
CA GLY A 159 -7.89 19.92 -0.11
C GLY A 159 -9.00 19.89 0.94
N ALA A 160 -9.21 21.00 1.63
CA ALA A 160 -10.25 21.13 2.65
C ALA A 160 -11.68 20.91 2.12
N ARG A 161 -11.92 21.03 0.81
CA ARG A 161 -13.24 20.76 0.20
C ARG A 161 -13.63 19.29 0.25
N GLY A 162 -12.65 18.38 0.45
CA GLY A 162 -12.89 16.94 0.61
C GLY A 162 -13.50 16.57 1.95
N LYS A 163 -13.42 17.44 2.96
CA LYS A 163 -13.85 17.14 4.34
C LYS A 163 -15.25 16.53 4.38
N GLY A 164 -15.39 15.41 5.10
CA GLY A 164 -16.64 14.67 5.26
C GLY A 164 -17.02 13.77 4.09
N THR A 165 -16.26 13.75 2.99
CA THR A 165 -16.43 12.75 1.93
C THR A 165 -15.60 11.51 2.23
N ILE A 166 -15.87 10.40 1.53
CA ILE A 166 -15.08 9.16 1.65
C ILE A 166 -13.59 9.47 1.44
N PHE A 167 -12.70 8.82 2.18
CA PHE A 167 -11.26 9.04 2.30
C PHE A 167 -10.85 10.32 3.07
N HIS A 168 -11.80 11.20 3.43
CA HIS A 168 -11.50 12.51 4.03
C HIS A 168 -12.31 12.78 5.30
N THR A 169 -12.99 11.78 5.87
CA THR A 169 -13.76 11.97 7.11
C THR A 169 -12.82 12.14 8.30
N ASP A 170 -13.29 12.83 9.32
CA ASP A 170 -12.52 13.03 10.54
C ASP A 170 -12.27 11.69 11.26
N GLU A 171 -13.23 10.73 11.18
CA GLU A 171 -13.09 9.39 11.74
C GLU A 171 -11.98 8.57 11.03
N GLU A 172 -11.94 8.57 9.70
CA GLU A 172 -10.89 7.91 8.93
C GLU A 172 -9.51 8.48 9.29
N ARG A 173 -9.40 9.80 9.30
CA ARG A 173 -8.16 10.51 9.64
C ARG A 173 -7.71 10.26 11.07
N ALA A 174 -8.64 10.24 12.03
CA ALA A 174 -8.33 9.95 13.43
C ALA A 174 -7.73 8.54 13.61
N LEU A 175 -8.25 7.54 12.89
CA LEU A 175 -7.72 6.17 12.93
C LEU A 175 -6.32 6.07 12.31
N ILE A 176 -6.06 6.77 11.20
CA ILE A 176 -4.71 6.85 10.63
C ILE A 176 -3.74 7.59 11.57
N ALA A 177 -4.18 8.68 12.19
CA ALA A 177 -3.39 9.40 13.20
C ALA A 177 -3.03 8.47 14.36
N ARG A 178 -3.99 7.74 14.90
CA ARG A 178 -3.79 6.77 15.99
C ARG A 178 -2.77 5.67 15.62
N ILE A 179 -2.83 5.13 14.39
CA ILE A 179 -1.84 4.18 13.89
C ILE A 179 -0.43 4.81 13.89
N ARG A 180 -0.30 6.05 13.45
CA ARG A 180 0.99 6.76 13.45
C ARG A 180 1.47 7.08 14.86
N ASP A 181 0.58 7.55 15.72
CA ASP A 181 0.88 7.91 17.12
C ASP A 181 1.30 6.70 17.96
N SER A 182 1.03 5.47 17.48
CA SER A 182 1.56 4.22 18.04
C SER A 182 3.06 4.00 17.79
N GLY A 183 3.77 5.00 17.26
CA GLY A 183 5.21 5.01 17.03
C GLY A 183 5.61 4.76 15.57
N LEU A 184 4.69 4.90 14.61
CA LEU A 184 5.02 4.77 13.19
C LEU A 184 5.19 6.13 12.51
N VAL A 185 6.23 6.23 11.69
CA VAL A 185 6.61 7.42 10.92
C VAL A 185 6.13 7.25 9.46
N ASP A 186 5.45 8.23 8.92
CA ASP A 186 5.10 8.30 7.49
C ASP A 186 6.33 8.78 6.70
N LEU A 187 6.99 7.89 5.96
CA LEU A 187 8.23 8.19 5.25
C LEU A 187 8.06 9.32 4.24
N TYR A 188 6.93 9.36 3.51
CA TYR A 188 6.70 10.44 2.55
C TYR A 188 6.60 11.79 3.24
N ARG A 189 5.84 11.88 4.33
CA ARG A 189 5.62 13.11 5.08
C ARG A 189 6.86 13.57 5.84
N THR A 190 7.77 12.67 6.20
CA THR A 190 9.07 13.02 6.78
C THR A 190 9.91 13.85 5.81
N LYS A 191 9.95 13.47 4.54
CA LYS A 191 10.75 14.17 3.54
C LYS A 191 10.01 15.38 2.95
N TYR A 192 8.70 15.27 2.75
CA TYR A 192 7.85 16.27 2.10
C TYR A 192 6.74 16.74 3.05
N PRO A 193 7.05 17.52 4.10
CA PRO A 193 6.08 17.90 5.11
C PRO A 193 4.97 18.81 4.57
N THR A 194 5.23 19.57 3.52
CA THR A 194 4.32 20.58 2.95
C THR A 194 3.94 20.35 1.49
N GLU A 195 4.47 19.30 0.84
CA GLU A 195 4.26 19.05 -0.57
C GLU A 195 3.18 18.00 -0.82
N ALA A 196 2.35 18.22 -1.83
CA ALA A 196 1.42 17.20 -2.30
C ALA A 196 2.17 16.10 -3.09
N GLY A 197 1.85 14.84 -2.80
CA GLY A 197 2.50 13.70 -3.47
C GLY A 197 1.51 12.59 -3.74
N PHE A 198 0.68 12.77 -4.76
CA PHE A 198 -0.39 11.83 -5.07
C PHE A 198 0.14 10.52 -5.62
N SER A 199 -0.45 9.42 -5.16
CA SER A 199 -0.16 8.06 -5.59
C SER A 199 -1.30 7.41 -6.37
N PHE A 200 -2.52 7.94 -6.26
CA PHE A 200 -3.74 7.45 -6.91
C PHE A 200 -4.40 8.52 -7.79
N TRP A 201 -4.94 8.10 -8.95
CA TRP A 201 -5.78 8.91 -9.85
C TRP A 201 -6.82 8.02 -10.52
N ASP A 202 -8.10 8.30 -10.31
CA ASP A 202 -9.19 7.57 -10.99
C ASP A 202 -8.95 7.51 -12.51
N TYR A 203 -9.34 6.41 -13.15
CA TYR A 203 -9.27 6.29 -14.61
C TYR A 203 -10.22 7.23 -15.34
N ARG A 204 -11.31 7.61 -14.65
CA ARG A 204 -12.37 8.46 -15.22
C ARG A 204 -11.95 9.92 -15.27
N ALA A 205 -12.66 10.68 -16.13
CA ALA A 205 -12.55 12.13 -16.25
C ALA A 205 -11.12 12.66 -16.51
N GLY A 206 -10.19 11.83 -17.01
CA GLY A 206 -8.81 12.23 -17.25
C GLY A 206 -8.06 12.70 -15.98
N ALA A 207 -8.41 12.13 -14.82
CA ALA A 207 -7.94 12.59 -13.51
C ALA A 207 -6.41 12.70 -13.41
N PHE A 208 -5.67 11.76 -14.01
CA PHE A 208 -4.21 11.82 -14.02
C PHE A 208 -3.66 13.06 -14.75
N HIS A 209 -4.18 13.35 -15.94
CA HIS A 209 -3.76 14.51 -16.73
C HIS A 209 -4.18 15.83 -16.08
N ARG A 210 -5.34 15.84 -15.44
CA ARG A 210 -5.88 17.00 -14.72
C ARG A 210 -5.29 17.15 -13.31
N LYS A 211 -4.38 16.26 -12.87
CA LYS A 211 -3.76 16.26 -11.54
C LYS A 211 -4.77 16.12 -10.40
N LEU A 212 -5.92 15.47 -10.64
CA LEU A 212 -6.95 15.21 -9.63
C LEU A 212 -6.60 13.92 -8.88
N GLY A 213 -5.54 13.95 -8.11
CA GLY A 213 -4.99 12.78 -7.43
C GLY A 213 -5.18 12.82 -5.91
N MET A 214 -4.90 11.67 -5.29
CA MET A 214 -4.87 11.50 -3.84
C MET A 214 -3.64 10.71 -3.43
N ARG A 215 -3.09 10.98 -2.24
CA ARG A 215 -2.10 10.13 -1.60
C ARG A 215 -2.82 9.25 -0.58
N ILE A 216 -3.11 8.04 -0.97
CA ILE A 216 -3.77 7.03 -0.15
C ILE A 216 -2.90 5.79 0.06
N ASP A 217 -1.78 5.70 -0.66
CA ASP A 217 -0.74 4.72 -0.43
C ASP A 217 0.30 5.30 0.52
N MET A 218 0.70 4.54 1.53
CA MET A 218 1.67 4.97 2.54
C MET A 218 2.73 3.89 2.80
N LEU A 219 3.91 4.35 3.22
CA LEU A 219 4.94 3.55 3.86
C LEU A 219 5.11 4.10 5.28
N LEU A 220 4.53 3.39 6.26
CA LEU A 220 4.62 3.69 7.68
C LEU A 220 5.66 2.76 8.31
N CYS A 221 6.58 3.28 9.10
CA CYS A 221 7.64 2.46 9.67
C CYS A 221 8.06 2.90 11.06
N THR A 222 8.74 2.02 11.79
CA THR A 222 9.35 2.37 13.06
C THR A 222 10.51 3.36 12.88
N PRO A 223 10.87 4.15 13.91
CA PRO A 223 12.00 5.06 13.87
C PRO A 223 13.32 4.38 13.47
N ALA A 224 13.52 3.12 13.86
CA ALA A 224 14.69 2.32 13.46
C ALA A 224 14.86 2.21 11.93
N VAL A 225 13.75 2.19 11.19
CA VAL A 225 13.76 2.22 9.72
C VAL A 225 13.77 3.64 9.20
N ALA A 226 12.96 4.55 9.77
CA ALA A 226 12.83 5.93 9.31
C ALA A 226 14.17 6.70 9.34
N ASN A 227 15.02 6.45 10.35
CA ASN A 227 16.34 7.04 10.48
C ASN A 227 17.31 6.63 9.36
N ARG A 228 16.97 5.59 8.59
CA ARG A 228 17.73 5.12 7.43
C ARG A 228 17.22 5.70 6.11
N LEU A 229 16.21 6.57 6.14
CA LEU A 229 15.62 7.13 4.92
C LEU A 229 16.62 8.03 4.18
N ARG A 230 16.95 7.64 2.94
CA ARG A 230 17.73 8.46 1.99
C ARG A 230 16.81 9.23 1.06
N ASP A 231 15.82 8.55 0.48
CA ASP A 231 14.87 9.15 -0.43
C ASP A 231 13.50 8.45 -0.39
N VAL A 232 12.44 9.17 -0.77
CA VAL A 232 11.09 8.63 -0.96
C VAL A 232 10.40 9.39 -2.09
N TRP A 233 9.73 8.68 -3.00
CA TRP A 233 9.04 9.29 -4.14
C TRP A 233 7.89 8.43 -4.65
N VAL A 234 6.97 9.05 -5.39
CA VAL A 234 5.94 8.35 -6.16
C VAL A 234 6.45 8.17 -7.59
N ASP A 235 6.53 6.92 -8.07
CA ASP A 235 6.99 6.58 -9.43
C ASP A 235 5.87 6.78 -10.46
N ARG A 236 5.56 8.05 -10.73
CA ARG A 236 4.45 8.47 -11.59
C ARG A 236 4.55 7.98 -13.04
N ASP A 237 5.74 7.58 -13.50
CA ASP A 237 5.90 7.08 -14.86
C ASP A 237 5.21 5.73 -15.04
N PHE A 238 5.09 4.95 -13.96
CA PHE A 238 4.36 3.69 -13.98
C PHE A 238 2.84 3.84 -13.84
N ARG A 239 2.31 5.05 -13.61
CA ARG A 239 0.89 5.41 -13.80
C ARG A 239 0.54 5.66 -15.29
N LYS A 240 1.52 5.71 -16.16
CA LYS A 240 1.34 5.87 -17.61
C LYS A 240 1.34 4.51 -18.30
N LYS A 241 0.64 4.42 -19.44
CA LYS A 241 0.74 3.26 -20.34
C LYS A 241 2.19 3.05 -20.77
N SER A 242 2.64 1.79 -20.82
CA SER A 242 3.97 1.46 -21.32
C SER A 242 4.13 1.91 -22.77
N LYS A 243 5.22 2.62 -23.04
CA LYS A 243 5.55 3.06 -24.40
C LYS A 243 6.08 1.92 -25.27
N THR A 244 6.70 0.91 -24.65
CA THR A 244 7.32 -0.22 -25.35
C THR A 244 6.33 -1.34 -25.64
N SER A 245 5.61 -1.80 -24.61
CA SER A 245 4.73 -2.96 -24.70
C SER A 245 3.25 -2.61 -24.88
N GLY A 246 2.86 -1.35 -24.58
CA GLY A 246 1.47 -0.96 -24.53
C GLY A 246 0.73 -1.44 -23.26
N ALA A 247 1.43 -2.04 -22.28
CA ALA A 247 0.82 -2.53 -21.06
C ALA A 247 0.11 -1.41 -20.28
N LEU A 248 -1.11 -1.72 -19.80
CA LEU A 248 -1.97 -0.77 -19.11
C LEU A 248 -1.52 -0.61 -17.65
N PRO A 249 -1.49 0.63 -17.14
CA PRO A 249 -1.12 0.90 -15.75
C PRO A 249 -2.26 0.57 -14.78
N SER A 250 -1.92 0.47 -13.49
CA SER A 250 -2.88 0.63 -12.39
C SER A 250 -3.35 2.09 -12.32
N ASP A 251 -4.44 2.35 -11.60
CA ASP A 251 -4.86 3.71 -11.18
C ASP A 251 -3.99 4.26 -10.06
N HIS A 252 -3.16 3.42 -9.44
CA HIS A 252 -2.11 3.80 -8.53
C HIS A 252 -0.73 3.81 -9.22
N ALA A 253 0.17 4.65 -8.71
CA ALA A 253 1.60 4.62 -8.98
C ALA A 253 2.36 4.02 -7.79
N PRO A 254 3.48 3.30 -8.00
CA PRO A 254 4.29 2.81 -6.89
C PRO A 254 4.79 3.96 -6.00
N LEU A 255 4.67 3.81 -4.68
CA LEU A 255 5.37 4.64 -3.70
C LEU A 255 6.65 3.90 -3.28
N MET A 256 7.78 4.55 -3.40
CA MET A 256 9.10 3.97 -3.20
C MET A 256 9.87 4.70 -2.11
N ALA A 257 10.64 3.96 -1.31
CA ALA A 257 11.54 4.48 -0.30
C ALA A 257 12.91 3.81 -0.40
N ASP A 258 13.96 4.61 -0.44
CA ASP A 258 15.36 4.17 -0.45
C ASP A 258 15.98 4.37 0.93
N LEU A 259 16.43 3.28 1.51
CA LEU A 259 17.03 3.21 2.85
C LEU A 259 18.52 2.88 2.74
N VAL A 260 19.33 3.57 3.52
CA VAL A 260 20.77 3.25 3.69
C VAL A 260 20.98 1.99 4.54
#